data_bf753db7af3968240a953c7eb36b8d6a
#
_entry.id   bf753db7af3968240a953c7eb36b8d6a
#
_cell.length_a   1.000
_cell.length_b   1.000
_cell.length_c   1.000
_cell.angle_alpha   90.00
_cell.angle_beta   90.00
_cell.angle_gamma   90.00
#
_symmetry.space_group_name_H-M   'P 1'
#
loop_
_entity.id
_entity.type
_entity.pdbx_description
1 polymer ?
#
loop_
_entity_poly.entity_id
_entity_poly.type
_entity_poly.pdbx_seq_one_letter_code
_entity_poly.pdbx_strand_id
1 'polypeptide(L)'
;MLTRILAVAAAGSMLWLAGGCRSSATSEAAKPYEQAARRIQAGGTYYKISNPVRLFASLERLFHGLELSLASPDSQLPPEFVRELQQFSAAFALAWKLAGVDELAACGASSVPLEGESGLFENRMFLALPREPQGFLWGLTGSGNRPLREEFRALPADTVFAADLTLEPVVLARALKQLETTSRQGDELADSIFKTPLEPLLAGISGEWSVLVTADGDASADTLEGIRLLVTLPDAGGRLFRYLAGVAQLVPGTVSGENRVVFGPLNRFGISWRPELHFDDGRLYLYSSQDMLDYLADESAPRLADTPEFRKLAAGLPESGSGFLYSGGGLALLRNELASLTGVESAAALAELDQQELTVFRNEPDGKLTVSRSNWDLNQVEFAERALIPAVGLITLVSPYLTEHREMLDDKAAQQKCRLQLKPLADALEKYAAEHDGRFPAEEGIAGLKTLLEAGLIAPSALICPGTEDEAAADTESFTFDNCSYVYFGGFNRKSNPKLPLVIDWPFNHADAVNVILVDGSVETLELENPENCRRVVSYLHTRYHYTEPEFKQLMQKAAALDQQFELD
;
A
#
# COMPACT_ATOMS: atom_id res chain seq x y z
N MET A 1 -4.03 -0.94 -11.43
CA MET A 1 -3.03 -0.81 -12.48
C MET A 1 -2.10 0.36 -12.25
N LEU A 2 -2.60 1.57 -11.94
CA LEU A 2 -1.78 2.71 -11.48
C LEU A 2 -0.90 2.32 -10.27
N THR A 3 -1.43 1.53 -9.33
CA THR A 3 -0.70 0.94 -8.20
C THR A 3 0.43 0.00 -8.61
N ARG A 4 0.29 -0.72 -9.72
CA ARG A 4 1.37 -1.58 -10.26
C ARG A 4 2.49 -0.75 -10.91
N ILE A 5 2.16 0.38 -11.54
CA ILE A 5 3.13 1.33 -12.11
C ILE A 5 3.88 2.07 -10.99
N LEU A 6 3.19 2.46 -9.92
CA LEU A 6 3.80 3.06 -8.72
C LEU A 6 4.69 2.06 -7.97
N ALA A 7 4.33 0.77 -7.95
CA ALA A 7 5.18 -0.29 -7.40
C ALA A 7 6.48 -0.48 -8.20
N VAL A 8 6.44 -0.29 -9.53
CA VAL A 8 7.64 -0.30 -10.38
C VAL A 8 8.49 0.95 -10.13
N ALA A 9 7.89 2.11 -9.90
CA ALA A 9 8.60 3.33 -9.50
C ALA A 9 9.20 3.22 -8.09
N ALA A 10 8.48 2.58 -7.15
CA ALA A 10 8.99 2.28 -5.81
C ALA A 10 10.12 1.23 -5.84
N ALA A 11 10.02 0.23 -6.73
CA ALA A 11 11.12 -0.71 -6.98
C ALA A 11 12.37 0.00 -7.53
N GLY A 12 12.19 1.06 -8.31
CA GLY A 12 13.30 1.91 -8.78
C GLY A 12 14.09 2.57 -7.64
N SER A 13 13.41 3.02 -6.58
CA SER A 13 14.06 3.58 -5.39
C SER A 13 14.74 2.51 -4.51
N MET A 14 14.20 1.28 -4.44
CA MET A 14 14.86 0.16 -3.73
C MET A 14 16.22 -0.24 -4.30
N LEU A 15 16.48 0.11 -5.55
CA LEU A 15 17.69 -0.28 -6.28
C LEU A 15 18.95 0.46 -5.84
N TRP A 16 18.78 1.50 -5.09
CA TRP A 16 19.86 2.30 -4.52
C TRP A 16 20.65 1.57 -3.43
N LEU A 17 20.08 0.52 -2.87
CA LEU A 17 20.44 0.02 -1.54
C LEU A 17 21.29 -1.24 -1.50
N ALA A 18 21.53 -1.94 -2.60
CA ALA A 18 22.20 -3.22 -2.54
C ALA A 18 23.61 -3.20 -3.17
N GLY A 19 24.60 -3.45 -2.38
CA GLY A 19 25.79 -4.16 -2.76
C GLY A 19 27.10 -3.42 -2.76
N GLY A 20 27.76 -3.44 -1.63
CA GLY A 20 29.22 -3.32 -1.58
C GLY A 20 29.88 -4.66 -1.86
N CYS A 21 30.39 -4.87 -3.07
CA CYS A 21 31.36 -5.95 -3.36
C CYS A 21 32.61 -5.36 -3.99
N ARG A 22 33.76 -5.54 -3.34
CA ARG A 22 35.06 -5.26 -3.94
C ARG A 22 35.38 -6.29 -5.02
N SER A 23 35.51 -5.86 -6.27
CA SER A 23 36.13 -6.66 -7.33
C SER A 23 37.24 -5.85 -7.99
N SER A 24 38.38 -6.49 -8.31
CA SER A 24 39.44 -5.93 -9.14
C SER A 24 38.89 -5.70 -10.55
N ALA A 25 38.56 -4.45 -10.88
CA ALA A 25 38.09 -4.05 -12.20
C ALA A 25 39.25 -3.81 -13.16
N THR A 26 39.09 -4.18 -14.43
CA THR A 26 39.96 -3.77 -15.53
C THR A 26 39.89 -2.23 -15.70
N SER A 27 40.94 -1.59 -16.26
CA SER A 27 41.08 -0.11 -16.28
C SER A 27 39.89 0.63 -16.92
N GLU A 28 39.18 0.02 -17.84
CA GLU A 28 38.02 0.61 -18.53
C GLU A 28 36.74 0.54 -17.67
N ALA A 29 36.56 -0.52 -16.89
CA ALA A 29 35.49 -0.68 -15.94
C ALA A 29 35.64 0.22 -14.69
N ALA A 30 36.83 0.81 -14.48
CA ALA A 30 37.09 1.72 -13.36
C ALA A 30 36.61 3.16 -13.62
N LYS A 31 36.50 3.60 -14.89
CA LYS A 31 36.16 4.98 -15.25
C LYS A 31 34.85 5.50 -14.64
N PRO A 32 33.70 4.76 -14.67
CA PRO A 32 32.46 5.25 -14.07
C PRO A 32 32.55 5.44 -12.55
N TYR A 33 33.31 4.58 -11.86
CA TYR A 33 33.54 4.70 -10.43
C TYR A 33 34.43 5.91 -10.09
N GLU A 34 35.42 6.21 -10.91
CA GLU A 34 36.25 7.41 -10.76
C GLU A 34 35.45 8.69 -11.05
N GLN A 35 34.55 8.65 -12.01
CA GLN A 35 33.64 9.76 -12.29
C GLN A 35 32.75 10.03 -11.07
N ALA A 36 32.09 8.99 -10.53
CA ALA A 36 31.27 9.10 -9.33
C ALA A 36 32.12 9.64 -8.15
N ALA A 37 33.35 9.12 -7.93
CA ALA A 37 34.20 9.58 -6.84
C ALA A 37 34.59 11.06 -6.93
N ARG A 38 34.69 11.63 -8.13
CA ARG A 38 34.98 13.06 -8.34
C ARG A 38 33.80 13.98 -8.08
N ARG A 39 32.59 13.46 -8.12
CA ARG A 39 31.34 14.23 -7.98
C ARG A 39 30.80 14.22 -6.54
N ILE A 40 31.22 13.28 -5.71
CA ILE A 40 30.84 13.15 -4.31
C ILE A 40 32.01 13.53 -3.39
N GLN A 41 31.75 13.73 -2.11
CA GLN A 41 32.75 14.18 -1.13
C GLN A 41 33.15 13.03 -0.20
N ALA A 42 34.44 12.79 -0.03
CA ALA A 42 34.97 11.83 0.94
C ALA A 42 35.11 12.48 2.35
N GLY A 43 35.18 11.64 3.39
CA GLY A 43 35.53 12.07 4.74
C GLY A 43 34.33 12.44 5.63
N GLY A 44 33.10 12.22 5.16
CA GLY A 44 31.88 12.43 5.94
C GLY A 44 31.35 11.20 6.67
N THR A 45 30.09 11.27 7.08
CA THR A 45 29.37 10.17 7.77
C THR A 45 28.92 9.06 6.83
N TYR A 46 28.77 9.38 5.55
CA TYR A 46 28.36 8.42 4.51
C TYR A 46 29.22 8.59 3.25
N TYR A 47 29.67 7.48 2.68
CA TYR A 47 30.36 7.43 1.41
C TYR A 47 30.17 6.08 0.75
N LYS A 48 29.55 6.06 -0.42
CA LYS A 48 29.26 4.82 -1.15
C LYS A 48 29.39 5.03 -2.65
N ILE A 49 30.03 4.07 -3.32
CA ILE A 49 30.02 3.98 -4.78
C ILE A 49 29.61 2.55 -5.14
N SER A 50 28.62 2.40 -5.99
CA SER A 50 28.05 1.11 -6.37
C SER A 50 27.77 1.03 -7.87
N ASN A 51 27.67 -0.20 -8.37
CA ASN A 51 27.18 -0.49 -9.71
C ASN A 51 25.83 -1.21 -9.59
N PRO A 52 24.71 -0.53 -9.83
CA PRO A 52 23.40 -1.11 -9.69
C PRO A 52 23.08 -2.16 -10.77
N VAL A 53 23.73 -2.14 -11.94
CA VAL A 53 23.52 -3.11 -13.03
C VAL A 53 23.72 -4.55 -12.55
N ARG A 54 24.69 -4.79 -11.66
CA ARG A 54 24.92 -6.13 -11.09
C ARG A 54 23.78 -6.60 -10.18
N LEU A 55 23.16 -5.68 -9.47
CA LEU A 55 21.98 -6.00 -8.65
C LEU A 55 20.82 -6.44 -9.55
N PHE A 56 20.61 -5.73 -10.65
CA PHE A 56 19.54 -6.03 -11.60
C PHE A 56 19.73 -7.35 -12.29
N ALA A 57 20.93 -7.63 -12.76
CA ALA A 57 21.27 -8.96 -13.29
C ALA A 57 21.07 -10.08 -12.24
N SER A 58 21.11 -9.76 -10.95
CA SER A 58 20.82 -10.71 -9.88
C SER A 58 19.32 -10.87 -9.65
N LEU A 59 18.55 -9.77 -9.75
CA LEU A 59 17.08 -9.81 -9.70
C LEU A 59 16.50 -10.54 -10.91
N GLU A 60 16.99 -10.29 -12.13
CA GLU A 60 16.58 -11.04 -13.31
C GLU A 60 16.83 -12.55 -13.12
N ARG A 61 17.99 -12.93 -12.60
CA ARG A 61 18.28 -14.35 -12.30
C ARG A 61 17.37 -14.92 -11.22
N LEU A 62 17.02 -14.11 -10.20
CA LEU A 62 16.07 -14.51 -9.16
C LEU A 62 14.67 -14.75 -9.75
N PHE A 63 14.17 -13.81 -10.56
CA PHE A 63 12.87 -13.95 -11.22
C PHE A 63 12.85 -15.14 -12.17
N HIS A 64 13.89 -15.31 -12.98
CA HIS A 64 14.01 -16.47 -13.88
C HIS A 64 14.11 -17.80 -13.10
N GLY A 65 14.84 -17.81 -11.98
CA GLY A 65 14.89 -18.98 -11.09
C GLY A 65 13.53 -19.29 -10.45
N LEU A 66 12.78 -18.28 -10.06
CA LEU A 66 11.40 -18.41 -9.60
C LEU A 66 10.48 -18.97 -10.70
N GLU A 67 10.54 -18.44 -11.92
CA GLU A 67 9.78 -18.95 -13.06
C GLU A 67 10.05 -20.44 -13.31
N LEU A 68 11.31 -20.85 -13.32
CA LEU A 68 11.70 -22.25 -13.52
C LEU A 68 11.22 -23.14 -12.35
N SER A 69 11.30 -22.65 -11.11
CA SER A 69 10.84 -23.38 -9.94
C SER A 69 9.32 -23.56 -9.93
N LEU A 70 8.59 -22.53 -10.34
CA LEU A 70 7.12 -22.52 -10.40
C LEU A 70 6.57 -23.30 -11.60
N ALA A 71 7.32 -23.38 -12.70
CA ALA A 71 6.99 -24.20 -13.88
C ALA A 71 7.30 -25.69 -13.66
N SER A 72 7.91 -26.07 -12.52
CA SER A 72 8.18 -27.47 -12.19
C SER A 72 6.86 -28.26 -12.07
N PRO A 73 6.80 -29.51 -12.57
CA PRO A 73 5.65 -30.40 -12.39
C PRO A 73 5.28 -30.65 -10.92
N ASP A 74 6.22 -30.45 -9.99
CA ASP A 74 6.02 -30.61 -8.55
C ASP A 74 5.45 -29.34 -7.89
N SER A 75 5.24 -28.27 -8.64
CA SER A 75 4.62 -27.03 -8.17
C SER A 75 3.14 -27.29 -7.86
N GLN A 76 2.74 -27.06 -6.61
CA GLN A 76 1.33 -27.15 -6.17
C GLN A 76 0.53 -25.89 -6.48
N LEU A 77 1.10 -24.93 -7.21
CA LEU A 77 0.46 -23.66 -7.52
C LEU A 77 -0.47 -23.75 -8.73
N PRO A 78 -1.59 -23.01 -8.74
CA PRO A 78 -2.49 -22.98 -9.88
C PRO A 78 -1.78 -22.52 -11.16
N PRO A 79 -2.04 -23.16 -12.31
CA PRO A 79 -1.39 -22.82 -13.59
C PRO A 79 -1.61 -21.37 -14.03
N GLU A 80 -2.74 -20.76 -13.65
CA GLU A 80 -3.05 -19.36 -13.86
C GLU A 80 -2.11 -18.42 -13.10
N PHE A 81 -1.80 -18.73 -11.84
CA PHE A 81 -0.86 -17.95 -11.03
C PHE A 81 0.56 -18.01 -11.62
N VAL A 82 1.01 -19.19 -12.07
CA VAL A 82 2.31 -19.34 -12.76
C VAL A 82 2.36 -18.48 -14.02
N ARG A 83 1.27 -18.47 -14.79
CA ARG A 83 1.15 -17.67 -16.02
C ARG A 83 1.17 -16.16 -15.74
N GLU A 84 0.45 -15.71 -14.72
CA GLU A 84 0.46 -14.30 -14.29
C GLU A 84 1.85 -13.85 -13.85
N LEU A 85 2.57 -14.68 -13.09
CA LEU A 85 3.93 -14.38 -12.66
C LEU A 85 4.92 -14.30 -13.83
N GLN A 86 4.79 -15.20 -14.82
CA GLN A 86 5.61 -15.16 -16.05
C GLN A 86 5.32 -13.88 -16.86
N GLN A 87 4.05 -13.49 -16.99
CA GLN A 87 3.67 -12.25 -17.65
C GLN A 87 4.20 -11.03 -16.90
N PHE A 88 4.13 -11.02 -15.56
CA PHE A 88 4.69 -9.97 -14.73
C PHE A 88 6.20 -9.85 -14.89
N SER A 89 6.93 -10.96 -14.85
CA SER A 89 8.38 -11.00 -15.02
C SER A 89 8.81 -10.45 -16.39
N ALA A 90 8.16 -10.88 -17.46
CA ALA A 90 8.43 -10.39 -18.81
C ALA A 90 8.13 -8.89 -18.95
N ALA A 91 7.00 -8.42 -18.41
CA ALA A 91 6.62 -7.01 -18.41
C ALA A 91 7.59 -6.17 -17.57
N PHE A 92 8.06 -6.69 -16.43
CA PHE A 92 9.04 -6.05 -15.58
C PHE A 92 10.39 -5.88 -16.29
N ALA A 93 10.92 -6.95 -16.90
CA ALA A 93 12.18 -6.91 -17.63
C ALA A 93 12.14 -5.89 -18.79
N LEU A 94 11.01 -5.84 -19.51
CA LEU A 94 10.82 -4.89 -20.60
C LEU A 94 10.69 -3.45 -20.09
N ALA A 95 9.89 -3.19 -19.07
CA ALA A 95 9.74 -1.88 -18.45
C ALA A 95 11.08 -1.36 -17.91
N TRP A 96 11.87 -2.25 -17.35
CA TRP A 96 13.20 -1.99 -16.86
C TRP A 96 14.17 -1.52 -17.95
N LYS A 97 14.19 -2.24 -19.06
CA LYS A 97 15.00 -1.88 -20.23
C LYS A 97 14.57 -0.54 -20.83
N LEU A 98 13.26 -0.32 -20.94
CA LEU A 98 12.74 0.96 -21.44
C LEU A 98 13.02 2.11 -20.48
N ALA A 99 13.09 1.85 -19.18
CA ALA A 99 13.52 2.82 -18.19
C ALA A 99 14.99 3.22 -18.35
N GLY A 100 15.82 2.38 -19.00
CA GLY A 100 17.25 2.61 -19.21
C GLY A 100 18.08 2.40 -17.95
N VAL A 101 17.62 1.57 -17.03
CA VAL A 101 18.35 1.34 -15.78
C VAL A 101 19.67 0.61 -16.03
N ASP A 102 19.74 -0.18 -17.11
CA ASP A 102 20.94 -0.84 -17.61
C ASP A 102 22.00 0.14 -18.15
N GLU A 103 21.63 1.38 -18.46
CA GLU A 103 22.55 2.45 -18.86
C GLU A 103 23.32 3.06 -17.67
N LEU A 104 22.86 2.83 -16.44
CA LEU A 104 23.45 3.36 -15.23
C LEU A 104 24.78 2.66 -14.90
N ALA A 105 25.90 3.30 -15.22
CA ALA A 105 27.23 2.71 -15.10
C ALA A 105 27.76 2.68 -13.65
N ALA A 106 27.43 3.69 -12.84
CA ALA A 106 27.77 3.75 -11.42
C ALA A 106 26.86 4.74 -10.68
N CYS A 107 26.68 4.50 -9.38
CA CYS A 107 26.06 5.44 -8.44
C CYS A 107 27.08 5.82 -7.38
N GLY A 108 27.22 7.12 -7.12
CA GLY A 108 27.98 7.64 -5.99
C GLY A 108 27.09 8.39 -5.02
N ALA A 109 27.32 8.26 -3.73
CA ALA A 109 26.63 9.00 -2.70
C ALA A 109 27.52 9.33 -1.52
N SER A 110 27.35 10.52 -0.95
CA SER A 110 28.11 10.96 0.23
C SER A 110 27.33 11.93 1.08
N SER A 111 27.57 11.90 2.39
CA SER A 111 27.10 12.90 3.36
C SER A 111 28.26 13.44 4.16
N VAL A 112 28.38 14.76 4.21
CA VAL A 112 29.43 15.44 4.96
C VAL A 112 28.78 16.45 5.91
N PRO A 113 29.06 16.40 7.23
CA PRO A 113 28.60 17.42 8.16
C PRO A 113 29.10 18.81 7.76
N LEU A 114 28.25 19.82 7.88
CA LEU A 114 28.62 21.19 7.59
C LEU A 114 29.39 21.81 8.76
N GLU A 115 30.56 22.39 8.49
CA GLU A 115 31.35 23.09 9.49
C GLU A 115 30.60 24.34 10.00
N GLY A 116 30.46 24.46 11.32
CA GLY A 116 29.80 25.61 11.97
C GLY A 116 28.26 25.53 12.04
N GLU A 117 27.63 24.54 11.39
CA GLU A 117 26.18 24.33 11.42
C GLU A 117 25.87 22.94 12.02
N SER A 118 25.66 22.91 13.34
CA SER A 118 25.36 21.65 14.05
C SER A 118 24.08 21.00 13.52
N GLY A 119 24.16 19.73 13.15
CA GLY A 119 23.01 18.93 12.70
C GLY A 119 22.65 19.11 11.22
N LEU A 120 23.44 19.83 10.43
CA LEU A 120 23.25 19.89 8.98
C LEU A 120 24.33 19.12 8.21
N PHE A 121 23.91 18.51 7.13
CA PHE A 121 24.75 17.73 6.22
C PHE A 121 24.62 18.25 4.80
N GLU A 122 25.73 18.22 4.05
CA GLU A 122 25.68 18.31 2.60
C GLU A 122 25.68 16.88 2.05
N ASN A 123 24.59 16.53 1.39
CA ASN A 123 24.40 15.25 0.74
C ASN A 123 24.64 15.41 -0.76
N ARG A 124 25.40 14.52 -1.34
CA ARG A 124 25.62 14.47 -2.78
C ARG A 124 25.30 13.09 -3.31
N MET A 125 24.65 13.05 -4.46
CA MET A 125 24.28 11.86 -5.17
C MET A 125 24.63 12.05 -6.65
N PHE A 126 25.37 11.12 -7.23
CA PHE A 126 25.72 11.16 -8.63
C PHE A 126 25.39 9.85 -9.33
N LEU A 127 24.69 9.95 -10.43
CA LEU A 127 24.34 8.85 -11.32
C LEU A 127 25.16 8.98 -12.59
N ALA A 128 26.14 8.07 -12.77
CA ALA A 128 26.99 8.04 -13.97
C ALA A 128 26.21 7.42 -15.14
N LEU A 129 25.95 8.22 -16.15
CA LEU A 129 25.17 7.87 -17.33
C LEU A 129 25.99 8.09 -18.60
N PRO A 130 25.67 7.42 -19.72
CA PRO A 130 26.22 7.77 -21.01
C PRO A 130 25.82 9.21 -21.39
N ARG A 131 26.54 9.81 -22.31
CA ARG A 131 26.32 11.19 -22.73
C ARG A 131 24.92 11.43 -23.29
N GLU A 132 24.34 10.42 -23.93
CA GLU A 132 23.01 10.45 -24.52
C GLU A 132 22.21 9.22 -24.07
N PRO A 133 21.71 9.20 -22.81
CA PRO A 133 20.96 8.09 -22.33
C PRO A 133 19.61 7.97 -23.06
N GLN A 134 19.21 6.76 -23.39
CA GLN A 134 17.98 6.48 -24.17
C GLN A 134 16.80 6.10 -23.29
N GLY A 135 17.04 5.70 -22.06
CA GLY A 135 16.00 5.32 -21.12
C GLY A 135 15.09 6.48 -20.75
N PHE A 136 13.78 6.21 -20.66
CA PHE A 136 12.80 7.28 -20.38
C PHE A 136 13.04 7.95 -19.02
N LEU A 137 13.54 7.23 -18.00
CA LEU A 137 13.84 7.83 -16.68
C LEU A 137 14.84 8.98 -16.78
N TRP A 138 15.82 8.85 -17.64
CA TRP A 138 16.87 9.84 -17.81
C TRP A 138 16.42 11.05 -18.62
N GLY A 139 15.51 10.82 -19.56
CA GLY A 139 14.89 11.87 -20.34
C GLY A 139 13.79 12.62 -19.60
N LEU A 140 13.15 12.01 -18.58
CA LEU A 140 12.00 12.58 -17.90
C LEU A 140 12.28 13.93 -17.22
N THR A 141 13.48 14.13 -16.69
CA THR A 141 13.89 15.37 -16.01
C THR A 141 14.57 16.38 -16.93
N GLY A 142 14.36 16.28 -18.22
CA GLY A 142 14.99 17.16 -19.21
C GLY A 142 16.52 17.09 -19.22
N SER A 143 17.18 17.85 -20.11
CA SER A 143 18.64 17.85 -20.26
C SER A 143 19.32 19.17 -19.89
N GLY A 144 18.54 20.25 -19.68
CA GLY A 144 19.05 21.60 -19.39
C GLY A 144 19.23 21.87 -17.91
N ASN A 145 20.11 22.84 -17.61
CA ASN A 145 20.15 23.52 -16.32
C ASN A 145 19.79 24.99 -16.51
N ARG A 146 19.03 25.55 -15.57
CA ARG A 146 18.61 26.95 -15.57
C ARG A 146 18.96 27.64 -14.23
N PRO A 147 19.03 28.95 -14.16
CA PRO A 147 19.16 29.65 -12.89
C PRO A 147 17.98 29.35 -11.99
N LEU A 148 18.21 29.11 -10.67
CA LEU A 148 17.17 28.80 -9.68
C LEU A 148 16.94 29.93 -8.65
N ARG A 149 17.72 31.00 -8.75
CA ARG A 149 17.77 32.05 -7.71
C ARG A 149 16.52 32.90 -7.62
N GLU A 150 15.83 33.09 -8.74
CA GLU A 150 14.62 33.89 -8.79
C GLU A 150 13.43 33.10 -8.25
N GLU A 151 13.36 31.79 -8.54
CA GLU A 151 12.34 30.90 -8.04
C GLU A 151 12.38 30.82 -6.50
N PHE A 152 13.56 30.74 -5.90
CA PHE A 152 13.70 30.76 -4.43
C PHE A 152 13.17 32.05 -3.81
N ARG A 153 13.35 33.19 -4.48
CA ARG A 153 12.90 34.50 -3.99
C ARG A 153 11.40 34.67 -4.06
N ALA A 154 10.73 33.93 -4.95
CA ALA A 154 9.29 34.01 -5.12
C ALA A 154 8.51 33.25 -4.03
N LEU A 155 9.15 32.28 -3.35
CA LEU A 155 8.49 31.43 -2.36
C LEU A 155 8.08 32.22 -1.10
N PRO A 156 6.83 32.08 -0.61
CA PRO A 156 6.37 32.63 0.65
C PRO A 156 7.13 32.06 1.86
N ALA A 157 7.22 32.82 2.96
CA ALA A 157 7.96 32.40 4.14
C ALA A 157 7.36 31.20 4.88
N ASP A 158 6.05 30.99 4.76
CA ASP A 158 5.29 29.85 5.33
C ASP A 158 5.26 28.63 4.41
N THR A 159 6.15 28.58 3.41
CA THR A 159 6.31 27.40 2.54
C THR A 159 6.80 26.21 3.35
N VAL A 160 6.03 25.13 3.34
CA VAL A 160 6.39 23.85 3.99
C VAL A 160 6.93 22.83 2.98
N PHE A 161 6.53 22.97 1.71
CA PHE A 161 7.04 22.18 0.62
C PHE A 161 7.02 22.98 -0.67
N ALA A 162 8.11 22.90 -1.44
CA ALA A 162 8.15 23.43 -2.80
C ALA A 162 8.98 22.52 -3.69
N ALA A 163 8.52 22.29 -4.90
CA ALA A 163 9.28 21.63 -5.94
C ALA A 163 9.13 22.38 -7.25
N ASP A 164 10.22 22.55 -7.96
CA ASP A 164 10.22 23.11 -9.29
C ASP A 164 11.16 22.28 -10.17
N LEU A 165 10.62 21.63 -11.20
CA LEU A 165 11.31 20.63 -11.98
C LEU A 165 11.02 20.82 -13.47
N THR A 166 12.03 20.72 -14.30
CA THR A 166 11.84 20.59 -15.74
C THR A 166 11.54 19.14 -16.06
N LEU A 167 10.32 18.84 -16.50
CA LEU A 167 9.88 17.49 -16.85
C LEU A 167 9.57 17.38 -18.35
N GLU A 168 9.91 16.23 -18.92
CA GLU A 168 9.66 15.86 -20.31
C GLU A 168 8.77 14.60 -20.40
N PRO A 169 7.50 14.65 -19.97
CA PRO A 169 6.63 13.48 -19.92
C PRO A 169 6.39 12.80 -21.27
N VAL A 170 6.66 13.48 -22.37
CA VAL A 170 6.55 12.91 -23.73
C VAL A 170 7.45 11.69 -23.95
N VAL A 171 8.56 11.57 -23.22
CA VAL A 171 9.44 10.38 -23.29
C VAL A 171 8.72 9.12 -22.76
N LEU A 172 7.81 9.27 -21.81
CA LEU A 172 6.99 8.19 -21.31
C LEU A 172 5.99 7.67 -22.37
N ALA A 173 5.38 8.58 -23.15
CA ALA A 173 4.50 8.17 -24.26
C ALA A 173 5.24 7.33 -25.29
N ARG A 174 6.48 7.73 -25.61
CA ARG A 174 7.34 6.96 -26.55
C ARG A 174 7.69 5.59 -26.00
N ALA A 175 8.03 5.48 -24.71
CA ALA A 175 8.29 4.20 -24.05
C ALA A 175 7.06 3.30 -24.03
N LEU A 176 5.87 3.84 -23.72
CA LEU A 176 4.60 3.09 -23.76
C LEU A 176 4.29 2.59 -25.18
N LYS A 177 4.53 3.40 -26.21
CA LYS A 177 4.34 3.00 -27.62
C LYS A 177 5.29 1.87 -28.02
N GLN A 178 6.51 1.83 -27.49
CA GLN A 178 7.42 0.70 -27.69
C GLN A 178 6.91 -0.56 -26.99
N LEU A 179 6.32 -0.44 -25.81
CA LEU A 179 5.65 -1.53 -25.11
C LEU A 179 4.50 -2.12 -25.94
N GLU A 180 3.64 -1.29 -26.50
CA GLU A 180 2.52 -1.69 -27.36
C GLU A 180 2.99 -2.52 -28.56
N THR A 181 4.04 -2.07 -29.25
CA THR A 181 4.58 -2.77 -30.43
C THR A 181 5.26 -4.10 -30.10
N THR A 182 5.64 -4.32 -28.83
CA THR A 182 6.41 -5.49 -28.39
C THR A 182 5.54 -6.55 -27.72
N SER A 183 4.38 -6.18 -27.18
CA SER A 183 3.47 -7.11 -26.52
C SER A 183 2.02 -6.97 -27.02
N ARG A 184 1.35 -8.08 -27.36
CA ARG A 184 -0.09 -8.09 -27.70
C ARG A 184 -1.00 -7.57 -26.57
N GLN A 185 -0.50 -7.50 -25.34
CA GLN A 185 -1.21 -6.96 -24.18
C GLN A 185 -1.07 -5.44 -24.07
N GLY A 186 -0.12 -4.83 -24.80
CA GLY A 186 0.02 -3.38 -24.87
C GLY A 186 -1.18 -2.70 -25.50
N ASP A 187 -1.79 -3.30 -26.50
CA ASP A 187 -2.95 -2.74 -27.22
C ASP A 187 -4.17 -2.60 -26.29
N GLU A 188 -4.48 -3.62 -25.49
CA GLU A 188 -5.59 -3.56 -24.51
C GLU A 188 -5.32 -2.56 -23.38
N LEU A 189 -4.05 -2.36 -23.04
CA LEU A 189 -3.63 -1.45 -21.98
C LEU A 189 -3.76 0.02 -22.41
N ALA A 190 -3.32 0.35 -23.60
CA ALA A 190 -3.39 1.69 -24.17
C ALA A 190 -4.85 2.10 -24.44
N ASP A 191 -5.64 1.20 -25.03
CA ASP A 191 -7.06 1.43 -25.31
C ASP A 191 -7.90 1.58 -24.04
N SER A 192 -7.54 0.90 -22.94
CA SER A 192 -8.30 0.95 -21.69
C SER A 192 -8.01 2.20 -20.85
N ILE A 193 -6.80 2.77 -20.94
CA ILE A 193 -6.39 3.90 -20.10
C ILE A 193 -6.71 5.26 -20.74
N PHE A 194 -6.59 5.38 -22.06
CA PHE A 194 -6.74 6.67 -22.74
C PHE A 194 -7.47 6.54 -24.08
N LYS A 195 -8.73 6.91 -24.10
CA LYS A 195 -9.46 7.22 -25.34
C LYS A 195 -8.90 8.45 -26.08
N THR A 196 -7.90 9.10 -25.52
CA THR A 196 -7.25 10.32 -26.03
C THR A 196 -5.83 9.99 -26.44
N PRO A 197 -5.30 10.54 -27.55
CA PRO A 197 -3.90 10.35 -27.95
C PRO A 197 -2.96 10.83 -26.83
N LEU A 198 -2.24 9.89 -26.20
CA LEU A 198 -1.40 10.16 -25.03
C LEU A 198 -0.19 11.04 -25.39
N GLU A 199 0.47 10.78 -26.52
CA GLU A 199 1.67 11.51 -26.92
C GLU A 199 1.45 13.02 -27.07
N PRO A 200 0.41 13.52 -27.78
CA PRO A 200 0.14 14.95 -27.85
C PRO A 200 -0.26 15.59 -26.52
N LEU A 201 -0.88 14.82 -25.61
CA LEU A 201 -1.19 15.29 -24.27
C LEU A 201 0.09 15.48 -23.45
N LEU A 202 0.95 14.45 -23.39
CA LEU A 202 2.20 14.48 -22.64
C LEU A 202 3.22 15.47 -23.24
N ALA A 203 3.22 15.67 -24.55
CA ALA A 203 4.03 16.71 -25.18
C ALA A 203 3.55 18.11 -24.79
N GLY A 204 2.24 18.31 -24.64
CA GLY A 204 1.65 19.59 -24.23
C GLY A 204 2.01 20.01 -22.80
N ILE A 205 2.33 19.05 -21.95
CA ILE A 205 2.69 19.28 -20.54
C ILE A 205 4.20 19.16 -20.27
N SER A 206 5.03 19.05 -21.30
CA SER A 206 6.49 19.08 -21.17
C SER A 206 6.99 20.50 -20.85
N GLY A 207 7.94 20.61 -19.93
CA GLY A 207 8.53 21.87 -19.50
C GLY A 207 8.61 22.02 -17.97
N GLU A 208 8.43 23.22 -17.47
CA GLU A 208 8.59 23.55 -16.05
C GLU A 208 7.31 23.28 -15.25
N TRP A 209 7.42 22.39 -14.28
CA TRP A 209 6.38 22.04 -13.32
C TRP A 209 6.74 22.59 -11.96
N SER A 210 5.79 23.23 -11.29
CA SER A 210 5.99 23.64 -9.92
C SER A 210 4.85 23.18 -9.02
N VAL A 211 5.23 22.84 -7.78
CA VAL A 211 4.32 22.50 -6.69
C VAL A 211 4.71 23.35 -5.51
N LEU A 212 3.74 24.01 -4.90
CA LEU A 212 3.92 24.82 -3.71
C LEU A 212 2.85 24.45 -2.68
N VAL A 213 3.30 24.18 -1.47
CA VAL A 213 2.44 23.98 -0.31
C VAL A 213 2.87 24.96 0.76
N THR A 214 1.93 25.78 1.24
CA THR A 214 2.14 26.67 2.38
C THR A 214 1.24 26.26 3.53
N ALA A 215 1.68 26.57 4.76
CA ALA A 215 0.90 26.35 5.97
C ALA A 215 1.00 27.59 6.85
N ASP A 216 -0.13 28.25 7.15
CA ASP A 216 -0.10 29.37 8.06
C ASP A 216 0.20 28.94 9.51
N GLY A 217 0.54 29.91 10.39
CA GLY A 217 0.95 29.62 11.75
C GLY A 217 -0.13 28.97 12.63
N ASP A 218 -1.39 28.99 12.18
CA ASP A 218 -2.52 28.36 12.84
C ASP A 218 -2.85 26.98 12.21
N ALA A 219 -2.09 26.56 11.18
CA ALA A 219 -2.26 25.25 10.55
C ALA A 219 -2.02 24.15 11.58
N SER A 220 -3.02 23.28 11.73
CA SER A 220 -2.99 22.16 12.66
C SER A 220 -2.81 20.87 11.90
N ALA A 221 -1.93 20.00 12.40
CA ALA A 221 -1.78 18.65 11.88
C ALA A 221 -3.08 17.82 11.97
N ASP A 222 -4.01 18.23 12.82
CA ASP A 222 -5.26 17.51 13.05
C ASP A 222 -6.40 17.94 12.10
N THR A 223 -6.35 19.18 11.56
CA THR A 223 -7.45 19.71 10.75
C THR A 223 -7.06 20.05 9.32
N LEU A 224 -5.76 20.14 9.01
CA LEU A 224 -5.21 20.65 7.75
C LEU A 224 -5.78 22.03 7.33
N GLU A 225 -6.44 22.74 8.26
CA GLU A 225 -6.86 24.11 8.06
C GLU A 225 -5.62 25.00 7.96
N GLY A 226 -5.65 26.00 7.08
CA GLY A 226 -4.53 26.86 6.81
C GLY A 226 -3.50 26.31 5.82
N ILE A 227 -3.67 25.07 5.34
CA ILE A 227 -2.82 24.52 4.28
C ILE A 227 -3.34 24.94 2.91
N ARG A 228 -2.44 25.50 2.08
CA ARG A 228 -2.72 25.92 0.72
C ARG A 228 -1.83 25.18 -0.26
N LEU A 229 -2.39 24.78 -1.40
CA LEU A 229 -1.69 24.08 -2.47
C LEU A 229 -1.79 24.87 -3.77
N LEU A 230 -0.69 24.95 -4.49
CA LEU A 230 -0.65 25.35 -5.90
C LEU A 230 0.20 24.35 -6.68
N VAL A 231 -0.34 23.89 -7.79
CA VAL A 231 0.40 23.14 -8.82
C VAL A 231 0.30 23.91 -10.12
N THR A 232 1.45 24.16 -10.76
CA THR A 232 1.49 24.75 -12.09
C THR A 232 2.27 23.87 -13.04
N LEU A 233 1.78 23.77 -14.27
CA LEU A 233 2.45 23.01 -15.31
C LEU A 233 2.11 23.58 -16.70
N PRO A 234 2.97 23.38 -17.70
CA PRO A 234 2.65 23.70 -19.08
C PRO A 234 1.41 22.94 -19.53
N ASP A 235 0.59 23.56 -20.38
CA ASP A 235 -0.50 22.86 -21.09
C ASP A 235 -0.65 23.49 -22.49
N ALA A 236 0.30 23.20 -23.35
CA ALA A 236 0.31 23.76 -24.70
C ALA A 236 -0.98 23.42 -25.45
N GLY A 237 -1.78 24.48 -25.68
CA GLY A 237 -3.09 24.41 -26.35
C GLY A 237 -4.22 23.92 -25.45
N GLY A 238 -4.08 23.90 -24.11
CA GLY A 238 -5.14 23.62 -23.13
C GLY A 238 -5.75 22.22 -23.22
N ARG A 239 -4.98 21.22 -23.62
CA ARG A 239 -5.50 19.85 -23.81
C ARG A 239 -5.76 19.16 -22.51
N LEU A 240 -4.84 19.27 -21.56
CA LEU A 240 -5.00 18.68 -20.23
C LEU A 240 -6.13 19.38 -19.50
N PHE A 241 -6.20 20.72 -19.58
CA PHE A 241 -7.31 21.48 -19.00
C PHE A 241 -8.67 20.97 -19.50
N ARG A 242 -8.86 20.86 -20.82
CA ARG A 242 -10.13 20.37 -21.38
C ARG A 242 -10.46 18.95 -20.94
N TYR A 243 -9.47 18.08 -20.87
CA TYR A 243 -9.66 16.71 -20.38
C TYR A 243 -10.11 16.71 -18.91
N LEU A 244 -9.39 17.43 -18.05
CA LEU A 244 -9.72 17.53 -16.62
C LEU A 244 -11.05 18.26 -16.38
N ALA A 245 -11.36 19.27 -17.15
CA ALA A 245 -12.65 19.96 -17.09
C ALA A 245 -13.83 19.02 -17.43
N GLY A 246 -13.63 18.10 -18.38
CA GLY A 246 -14.62 17.07 -18.69
C GLY A 246 -14.82 16.09 -17.54
N VAL A 247 -13.73 15.63 -16.92
CA VAL A 247 -13.79 14.73 -15.74
C VAL A 247 -14.39 15.44 -14.53
N ALA A 248 -14.06 16.71 -14.33
CA ALA A 248 -14.54 17.51 -13.20
C ALA A 248 -16.08 17.64 -13.17
N GLN A 249 -16.75 17.57 -14.31
CA GLN A 249 -18.22 17.59 -14.39
C GLN A 249 -18.88 16.38 -13.69
N LEU A 250 -18.13 15.31 -13.45
CA LEU A 250 -18.60 14.15 -12.70
C LEU A 250 -18.60 14.39 -11.18
N VAL A 251 -17.98 15.47 -10.71
CA VAL A 251 -17.93 15.85 -9.29
C VAL A 251 -19.12 16.76 -8.97
N PRO A 252 -20.00 16.37 -8.02
CA PRO A 252 -21.15 17.17 -7.64
C PRO A 252 -20.77 18.60 -7.19
N GLY A 253 -21.52 19.60 -7.63
CA GLY A 253 -21.30 21.00 -7.27
C GLY A 253 -20.19 21.70 -8.05
N THR A 254 -19.63 21.05 -9.07
CA THR A 254 -18.63 21.65 -9.96
C THR A 254 -19.25 22.67 -10.90
N VAL A 255 -18.59 23.81 -11.06
CA VAL A 255 -18.97 24.87 -11.99
C VAL A 255 -17.84 25.03 -13.01
N SER A 256 -18.16 24.84 -14.29
CA SER A 256 -17.20 24.98 -15.40
C SER A 256 -17.45 26.27 -16.20
N GLY A 257 -16.38 27.05 -16.42
CA GLY A 257 -16.30 28.17 -17.34
C GLY A 257 -15.37 27.86 -18.51
N GLU A 258 -15.10 28.86 -19.36
CA GLU A 258 -14.26 28.68 -20.56
C GLU A 258 -12.83 28.26 -20.24
N ASN A 259 -12.18 28.95 -19.27
CA ASN A 259 -10.78 28.72 -18.85
C ASN A 259 -10.66 28.40 -17.36
N ARG A 260 -11.77 28.12 -16.67
CA ARG A 260 -11.80 27.92 -15.23
C ARG A 260 -12.83 26.87 -14.86
N VAL A 261 -12.43 25.99 -13.95
CA VAL A 261 -13.31 25.00 -13.33
C VAL A 261 -13.18 25.12 -11.82
N VAL A 262 -14.29 25.38 -11.13
CA VAL A 262 -14.37 25.40 -9.67
C VAL A 262 -15.02 24.10 -9.25
N PHE A 263 -14.28 23.27 -8.53
CA PHE A 263 -14.82 22.02 -8.01
C PHE A 263 -15.80 22.27 -6.86
N GLY A 264 -16.73 21.36 -6.66
CA GLY A 264 -17.52 21.32 -5.45
C GLY A 264 -16.62 21.17 -4.21
N PRO A 265 -17.09 21.54 -3.01
CA PRO A 265 -16.28 21.45 -1.81
C PRO A 265 -15.87 20.01 -1.55
N LEU A 266 -14.57 19.79 -1.41
CA LEU A 266 -13.99 18.51 -1.04
C LEU A 266 -13.89 18.45 0.48
N ASN A 267 -14.92 17.92 1.12
CA ASN A 267 -14.95 17.70 2.57
C ASN A 267 -14.48 16.27 2.86
N ARG A 268 -13.20 16.01 2.70
CA ARG A 268 -12.59 14.72 3.07
C ARG A 268 -11.37 14.98 3.95
N PHE A 269 -11.15 14.11 4.93
CA PHE A 269 -9.96 14.15 5.80
C PHE A 269 -9.81 15.47 6.60
N GLY A 270 -10.90 16.10 7.03
CA GLY A 270 -10.83 17.38 7.74
C GLY A 270 -10.47 18.60 6.87
N ILE A 271 -10.22 18.40 5.58
CA ILE A 271 -9.90 19.45 4.62
C ILE A 271 -11.18 19.99 4.01
N SER A 272 -11.42 21.28 4.12
CA SER A 272 -12.49 22.00 3.43
C SER A 272 -11.92 22.82 2.28
N TRP A 273 -11.40 22.13 1.26
CA TRP A 273 -10.91 22.79 0.07
C TRP A 273 -12.00 22.95 -0.98
N ARG A 274 -11.90 24.03 -1.74
CA ARG A 274 -12.67 24.25 -2.96
C ARG A 274 -11.70 24.43 -4.12
N PRO A 275 -11.12 23.32 -4.63
CA PRO A 275 -10.08 23.40 -5.64
C PRO A 275 -10.56 24.05 -6.91
N GLU A 276 -9.65 24.70 -7.59
CA GLU A 276 -9.90 25.33 -8.88
C GLU A 276 -8.84 24.92 -9.89
N LEU A 277 -9.28 24.68 -11.12
CA LEU A 277 -8.44 24.57 -12.29
C LEU A 277 -8.57 25.85 -13.10
N HIS A 278 -7.45 26.44 -13.45
CA HIS A 278 -7.40 27.61 -14.32
C HIS A 278 -6.39 27.40 -15.44
N PHE A 279 -6.77 27.72 -16.65
CA PHE A 279 -5.90 27.70 -17.82
C PHE A 279 -5.65 29.13 -18.31
N ASP A 280 -4.39 29.53 -18.33
CA ASP A 280 -3.97 30.85 -18.77
C ASP A 280 -2.59 30.78 -19.43
N ASP A 281 -2.43 31.49 -20.56
CA ASP A 281 -1.17 31.62 -21.32
C ASP A 281 -0.39 30.31 -21.54
N GLY A 282 -1.10 29.22 -21.87
CA GLY A 282 -0.49 27.92 -22.13
C GLY A 282 -0.02 27.17 -20.87
N ARG A 283 -0.47 27.60 -19.69
CA ARG A 283 -0.21 26.95 -18.41
C ARG A 283 -1.50 26.55 -17.72
N LEU A 284 -1.45 25.44 -17.02
CA LEU A 284 -2.50 24.95 -16.14
C LEU A 284 -2.11 25.21 -14.70
N TYR A 285 -3.04 25.77 -13.95
CA TYR A 285 -2.95 26.04 -12.53
C TYR A 285 -4.02 25.23 -11.81
N LEU A 286 -3.61 24.44 -10.83
CA LEU A 286 -4.50 23.81 -9.87
C LEU A 286 -4.18 24.36 -8.48
N TYR A 287 -5.15 24.98 -7.82
CA TYR A 287 -4.97 25.54 -6.49
C TYR A 287 -6.13 25.16 -5.56
N SER A 288 -5.80 25.11 -4.25
CA SER A 288 -6.74 24.65 -3.23
C SER A 288 -7.90 25.62 -3.01
N SER A 289 -7.65 26.93 -3.18
CA SER A 289 -8.62 28.01 -3.01
C SER A 289 -8.12 29.29 -3.66
N GLN A 290 -9.02 30.24 -3.93
CA GLN A 290 -8.68 31.57 -4.48
C GLN A 290 -7.67 32.31 -3.61
N ASP A 291 -7.74 32.16 -2.29
CA ASP A 291 -6.83 32.83 -1.33
C ASP A 291 -5.36 32.50 -1.59
N MET A 292 -5.05 31.36 -2.20
CA MET A 292 -3.68 31.01 -2.59
C MET A 292 -3.11 31.96 -3.63
N LEU A 293 -3.90 32.34 -4.64
CA LEU A 293 -3.45 33.28 -5.68
C LEU A 293 -3.32 34.69 -5.13
N ASP A 294 -4.26 35.13 -4.30
CA ASP A 294 -4.23 36.44 -3.66
C ASP A 294 -3.02 36.56 -2.73
N TYR A 295 -2.69 35.49 -2.00
CA TYR A 295 -1.52 35.40 -1.14
C TYR A 295 -0.20 35.50 -1.92
N LEU A 296 -0.10 34.82 -3.06
CA LEU A 296 1.10 34.88 -3.92
C LEU A 296 1.27 36.24 -4.59
N ALA A 297 0.17 36.95 -4.88
CA ALA A 297 0.18 38.29 -5.47
C ALA A 297 0.59 39.37 -4.49
N ASP A 298 0.59 39.12 -3.18
CA ASP A 298 1.02 40.06 -2.17
C ASP A 298 2.56 40.19 -2.16
N GLU A 299 3.06 41.24 -2.78
CA GLU A 299 4.49 41.55 -2.82
C GLU A 299 5.05 41.95 -1.43
N SER A 300 4.20 42.31 -0.48
CA SER A 300 4.60 42.68 0.88
C SER A 300 4.77 41.46 1.80
N ALA A 301 4.29 40.29 1.41
CA ALA A 301 4.39 39.08 2.22
C ALA A 301 5.86 38.67 2.42
N PRO A 302 6.22 38.19 3.63
CA PRO A 302 7.57 37.68 3.90
C PRO A 302 7.95 36.54 2.93
N ARG A 303 9.21 36.53 2.53
CA ARG A 303 9.72 35.52 1.57
C ARG A 303 10.56 34.44 2.27
N LEU A 304 10.47 33.21 1.80
CA LEU A 304 11.24 32.07 2.32
C LEU A 304 12.75 32.35 2.27
N ALA A 305 13.22 32.96 1.19
CA ALA A 305 14.62 33.34 0.99
C ALA A 305 15.18 34.30 2.08
N ASP A 306 14.29 34.96 2.82
CA ASP A 306 14.65 35.88 3.90
C ASP A 306 14.72 35.19 5.27
N THR A 307 14.22 33.97 5.40
CA THR A 307 14.27 33.21 6.65
C THR A 307 15.68 32.71 6.95
N PRO A 308 16.12 32.73 8.23
CA PRO A 308 17.44 32.20 8.59
C PRO A 308 17.62 30.73 8.26
N GLU A 309 16.58 29.92 8.43
CA GLU A 309 16.56 28.48 8.19
C GLU A 309 16.82 28.17 6.72
N PHE A 310 16.09 28.82 5.81
CA PHE A 310 16.29 28.63 4.37
C PHE A 310 17.69 29.08 3.94
N ARG A 311 18.17 30.23 4.45
CA ARG A 311 19.52 30.73 4.12
C ARG A 311 20.62 29.75 4.48
N LYS A 312 20.48 29.02 5.60
CA LYS A 312 21.42 27.96 5.99
C LYS A 312 21.40 26.78 5.02
N LEU A 313 20.21 26.34 4.61
CA LEU A 313 20.05 25.28 3.61
C LEU A 313 20.57 25.71 2.23
N ALA A 314 20.29 26.93 1.80
CA ALA A 314 20.66 27.42 0.47
C ALA A 314 22.15 27.78 0.33
N ALA A 315 22.84 28.06 1.43
CA ALA A 315 24.23 28.51 1.39
C ALA A 315 25.13 27.46 0.73
N GLY A 316 25.85 27.82 -0.36
CA GLY A 316 26.79 26.93 -1.06
C GLY A 316 26.17 25.87 -1.95
N LEU A 317 24.84 25.77 -2.03
CA LEU A 317 24.20 24.93 -3.06
C LEU A 317 24.38 25.54 -4.46
N PRO A 318 24.33 24.72 -5.53
CA PRO A 318 24.40 25.20 -6.90
C PRO A 318 23.31 26.24 -7.20
N GLU A 319 23.68 27.36 -7.84
CA GLU A 319 22.74 28.42 -8.23
C GLU A 319 21.96 28.08 -9.52
N SER A 320 22.31 26.99 -10.19
CA SER A 320 21.64 26.52 -11.41
C SER A 320 21.44 25.02 -11.39
N GLY A 321 20.34 24.57 -11.96
CA GLY A 321 19.97 23.15 -12.05
C GLY A 321 18.80 22.89 -12.98
N SER A 322 18.41 21.65 -13.14
CA SER A 322 17.16 21.27 -13.84
C SER A 322 15.93 21.44 -12.95
N GLY A 323 16.13 21.75 -11.67
CA GLY A 323 15.09 22.02 -10.72
C GLY A 323 15.56 21.90 -9.27
N PHE A 324 14.63 22.09 -8.34
CA PHE A 324 14.88 21.96 -6.91
C PHE A 324 13.69 21.31 -6.19
N LEU A 325 13.95 20.87 -4.97
CA LEU A 325 12.96 20.44 -4.01
C LEU A 325 13.31 21.06 -2.65
N TYR A 326 12.33 21.68 -2.00
CA TYR A 326 12.41 22.18 -0.62
C TYR A 326 11.39 21.47 0.25
N SER A 327 11.81 21.03 1.42
CA SER A 327 10.95 20.54 2.50
C SER A 327 11.33 21.28 3.79
N GLY A 328 10.36 21.96 4.37
CA GLY A 328 10.50 22.73 5.63
C GLY A 328 9.99 21.98 6.86
N GLY A 329 9.93 20.62 6.83
CA GLY A 329 9.34 19.83 7.93
C GLY A 329 7.83 19.58 7.77
N GLY A 330 7.24 19.96 6.63
CA GLY A 330 5.79 19.89 6.39
C GLY A 330 5.19 18.47 6.34
N LEU A 331 6.01 17.42 6.28
CA LEU A 331 5.53 16.04 6.35
C LEU A 331 4.87 15.72 7.71
N ALA A 332 5.24 16.44 8.78
CA ALA A 332 4.58 16.32 10.07
C ALA A 332 3.09 16.72 10.01
N LEU A 333 2.73 17.66 9.11
CA LEU A 333 1.35 18.09 8.89
C LEU A 333 0.49 17.01 8.21
N LEU A 334 1.09 16.11 7.45
CA LEU A 334 0.40 15.01 6.75
C LEU A 334 0.33 13.72 7.58
N ARG A 335 0.88 13.74 8.80
CA ARG A 335 1.01 12.55 9.66
C ARG A 335 -0.31 11.83 9.91
N ASN A 336 -1.31 12.55 10.36
CA ASN A 336 -2.59 11.98 10.76
C ASN A 336 -3.35 11.43 9.55
N GLU A 337 -3.21 12.09 8.41
CA GLU A 337 -3.80 11.64 7.15
C GLU A 337 -3.13 10.37 6.62
N LEU A 338 -1.79 10.30 6.67
CA LEU A 338 -1.07 9.10 6.30
C LEU A 338 -1.38 7.93 7.24
N ALA A 339 -1.54 8.19 8.55
CA ALA A 339 -1.96 7.19 9.52
C ALA A 339 -3.37 6.66 9.24
N SER A 340 -4.31 7.56 8.92
CA SER A 340 -5.70 7.19 8.60
C SER A 340 -5.82 6.40 7.29
N LEU A 341 -5.01 6.75 6.27
CA LEU A 341 -4.98 6.08 4.97
C LEU A 341 -4.34 4.69 5.02
N THR A 342 -3.34 4.52 5.86
CA THR A 342 -2.58 3.27 5.93
C THR A 342 -3.04 2.32 7.04
N GLY A 343 -3.85 2.81 7.99
CA GLY A 343 -4.25 2.05 9.17
C GLY A 343 -3.07 1.66 10.08
N VAL A 344 -1.89 2.25 9.85
CA VAL A 344 -0.66 1.90 10.56
C VAL A 344 -0.35 2.97 11.59
N GLU A 345 -0.52 2.66 12.88
CA GLU A 345 -0.09 3.52 13.99
C GLU A 345 1.42 3.88 13.91
N SER A 346 2.22 3.11 13.17
CA SER A 346 3.63 3.40 12.88
C SER A 346 3.83 4.64 11.97
N ALA A 347 2.78 5.20 11.35
CA ALA A 347 2.87 6.53 10.74
C ALA A 347 3.22 7.61 11.77
N ALA A 348 2.95 7.39 13.07
CA ALA A 348 3.46 8.24 14.14
C ALA A 348 5.01 8.26 14.19
N ALA A 349 5.68 7.16 13.88
CA ALA A 349 7.14 7.11 13.76
C ALA A 349 7.67 7.92 12.56
N LEU A 350 6.88 8.06 11.49
CA LEU A 350 7.22 8.91 10.34
C LEU A 350 7.20 10.40 10.66
N ALA A 351 6.44 10.79 11.65
CA ALA A 351 6.31 12.18 12.06
C ALA A 351 7.42 12.67 12.98
N GLU A 352 8.13 11.76 13.65
CA GLU A 352 9.37 12.10 14.34
C GLU A 352 10.50 12.40 13.33
N LEU A 353 10.25 12.16 12.04
CA LEU A 353 11.17 12.40 10.94
C LEU A 353 10.95 13.83 10.38
N ASP A 354 11.21 14.86 11.17
CA ASP A 354 11.17 16.26 10.73
C ASP A 354 12.36 16.55 9.81
N GLN A 355 12.25 16.10 8.55
CA GLN A 355 13.28 16.31 7.55
C GLN A 355 13.15 17.72 6.96
N GLN A 356 14.16 18.56 7.24
CA GLN A 356 14.35 19.83 6.56
C GLN A 356 15.41 19.67 5.48
N GLU A 357 15.07 20.02 4.26
CA GLU A 357 15.96 19.79 3.11
C GLU A 357 15.75 20.83 2.02
N LEU A 358 16.83 21.25 1.40
CA LEU A 358 16.85 21.90 0.10
C LEU A 358 17.77 21.11 -0.85
N THR A 359 17.17 20.58 -1.90
CA THR A 359 17.84 19.77 -2.92
C THR A 359 17.85 20.49 -4.25
N VAL A 360 18.99 20.47 -4.93
CA VAL A 360 19.15 20.95 -6.31
C VAL A 360 19.52 19.79 -7.21
N PHE A 361 18.78 19.63 -8.30
CA PHE A 361 19.01 18.64 -9.35
C PHE A 361 19.79 19.27 -10.50
N ARG A 362 20.83 18.61 -10.98
CA ARG A 362 21.66 19.09 -12.07
C ARG A 362 21.93 18.02 -13.12
N ASN A 363 21.91 18.45 -14.36
CA ASN A 363 22.41 17.66 -15.46
C ASN A 363 23.92 17.95 -15.67
N GLU A 364 24.73 16.91 -15.65
CA GLU A 364 26.17 16.98 -15.91
C GLU A 364 26.48 16.26 -17.24
N PRO A 365 27.60 16.58 -17.93
CA PRO A 365 27.92 15.93 -19.20
C PRO A 365 28.09 14.41 -19.10
N ASP A 366 28.35 13.90 -17.91
CA ASP A 366 28.65 12.50 -17.59
C ASP A 366 27.62 11.85 -16.67
N GLY A 367 26.47 12.53 -16.45
CA GLY A 367 25.41 11.98 -15.62
C GLY A 367 24.49 13.01 -14.97
N LYS A 368 23.84 12.61 -13.88
CA LYS A 368 22.95 13.47 -13.10
C LYS A 368 23.51 13.62 -11.69
N LEU A 369 23.59 14.86 -11.21
CA LEU A 369 24.07 15.21 -9.88
C LEU A 369 22.91 15.79 -9.06
N THR A 370 22.71 15.27 -7.87
CA THR A 370 21.84 15.84 -6.85
C THR A 370 22.73 16.35 -5.71
N VAL A 371 22.52 17.59 -5.31
CA VAL A 371 23.19 18.19 -4.15
C VAL A 371 22.12 18.70 -3.21
N SER A 372 22.12 18.25 -1.97
CA SER A 372 21.18 18.75 -0.96
C SER A 372 21.87 19.16 0.31
N ARG A 373 21.21 20.06 1.05
CA ARG A 373 21.48 20.31 2.46
C ARG A 373 20.27 19.91 3.28
N SER A 374 20.52 19.10 4.29
CA SER A 374 19.46 18.49 5.10
C SER A 374 19.93 18.31 6.55
N ASN A 375 18.99 18.29 7.48
CA ASN A 375 19.22 17.86 8.85
C ASN A 375 19.40 16.33 8.98
N TRP A 376 19.26 15.60 7.86
CA TRP A 376 19.48 14.16 7.78
C TRP A 376 20.72 13.83 6.93
N ASP A 377 21.51 12.88 7.38
CA ASP A 377 22.50 12.24 6.54
C ASP A 377 21.89 11.10 5.71
N LEU A 378 22.62 10.63 4.68
CA LEU A 378 22.12 9.55 3.82
C LEU A 378 22.03 8.17 4.51
N ASN A 379 22.64 7.96 5.68
CA ASN A 379 22.40 6.75 6.46
C ASN A 379 20.96 6.72 6.99
N GLN A 380 20.47 7.87 7.46
CA GLN A 380 19.11 8.01 7.96
C GLN A 380 18.10 7.87 6.83
N VAL A 381 18.36 8.50 5.68
CA VAL A 381 17.55 8.37 4.46
C VAL A 381 17.53 6.91 3.99
N GLU A 382 18.70 6.28 3.86
CA GLU A 382 18.82 4.87 3.43
C GLU A 382 18.09 3.92 4.38
N PHE A 383 18.14 4.19 5.69
CA PHE A 383 17.40 3.41 6.69
C PHE A 383 15.88 3.58 6.52
N ALA A 384 15.41 4.81 6.39
CA ALA A 384 13.99 5.10 6.18
C ALA A 384 13.48 4.46 4.87
N GLU A 385 14.21 4.58 3.78
CA GLU A 385 13.86 3.95 2.51
C GLU A 385 13.83 2.42 2.60
N ARG A 386 14.79 1.80 3.26
CA ARG A 386 14.83 0.33 3.46
C ARG A 386 13.69 -0.19 4.31
N ALA A 387 13.28 0.57 5.32
CA ALA A 387 12.22 0.16 6.23
C ALA A 387 10.82 0.48 5.69
N LEU A 388 10.64 1.64 5.08
CA LEU A 388 9.34 2.21 4.75
C LEU A 388 8.88 1.89 3.33
N ILE A 389 9.75 2.01 2.32
CA ILE A 389 9.35 1.79 0.92
C ILE A 389 8.88 0.34 0.68
N PRO A 390 9.60 -0.71 1.17
CA PRO A 390 9.10 -2.07 1.08
C PRO A 390 7.78 -2.28 1.83
N ALA A 391 7.63 -1.66 3.01
CA ALA A 391 6.40 -1.77 3.79
C ALA A 391 5.22 -1.10 3.09
N VAL A 392 5.40 0.14 2.60
CA VAL A 392 4.38 0.85 1.83
C VAL A 392 4.09 0.14 0.51
N GLY A 393 5.11 -0.33 -0.21
CA GLY A 393 4.94 -1.11 -1.44
C GLY A 393 4.17 -2.41 -1.20
N LEU A 394 4.48 -3.13 -0.13
CA LEU A 394 3.77 -4.34 0.26
C LEU A 394 2.31 -4.03 0.63
N ILE A 395 2.08 -3.02 1.46
CA ILE A 395 0.73 -2.58 1.84
C ILE A 395 -0.06 -2.16 0.60
N THR A 396 0.54 -1.39 -0.31
CA THR A 396 -0.15 -0.93 -1.53
C THR A 396 -0.46 -2.07 -2.49
N LEU A 397 0.40 -3.10 -2.59
CA LEU A 397 0.17 -4.30 -3.39
C LEU A 397 -0.89 -5.21 -2.78
N VAL A 398 -0.90 -5.33 -1.45
CA VAL A 398 -1.76 -6.27 -0.72
C VAL A 398 -3.10 -5.61 -0.36
N SER A 399 -3.14 -4.27 -0.18
CA SER A 399 -4.34 -3.53 0.23
C SER A 399 -5.57 -3.76 -0.67
N PRO A 400 -5.49 -3.70 -2.03
CA PRO A 400 -6.65 -4.01 -2.86
C PRO A 400 -7.14 -5.44 -2.67
N TYR A 401 -6.20 -6.40 -2.56
CA TYR A 401 -6.53 -7.79 -2.29
C TYR A 401 -7.13 -7.98 -0.91
N LEU A 402 -6.57 -7.33 0.12
CA LEU A 402 -7.11 -7.35 1.48
C LEU A 402 -8.50 -6.70 1.55
N THR A 403 -8.72 -5.62 0.81
CA THR A 403 -10.03 -4.93 0.79
C THR A 403 -11.08 -5.78 0.07
N GLU A 404 -10.73 -6.39 -1.06
CA GLU A 404 -11.63 -7.26 -1.83
C GLU A 404 -11.95 -8.57 -1.09
N HIS A 405 -11.01 -9.07 -0.30
CA HIS A 405 -11.13 -10.33 0.43
C HIS A 405 -11.24 -10.15 1.95
N ARG A 406 -11.46 -8.93 2.43
CA ARG A 406 -11.47 -8.61 3.85
C ARG A 406 -12.52 -9.43 4.59
N GLU A 407 -13.75 -9.45 4.09
CA GLU A 407 -14.85 -10.22 4.68
C GLU A 407 -14.51 -11.71 4.78
N MET A 408 -13.93 -12.28 3.72
CA MET A 408 -13.50 -13.69 3.71
C MET A 408 -12.34 -13.95 4.69
N LEU A 409 -11.39 -13.02 4.82
CA LEU A 409 -10.25 -13.17 5.74
C LEU A 409 -10.69 -12.99 7.19
N ASP A 410 -11.60 -12.06 7.45
CA ASP A 410 -12.18 -11.82 8.76
C ASP A 410 -13.02 -13.03 9.19
N ASP A 411 -13.82 -13.62 8.29
CA ASP A 411 -14.57 -14.85 8.54
C ASP A 411 -13.65 -16.04 8.83
N LYS A 412 -12.59 -16.26 8.05
CA LYS A 412 -11.61 -17.33 8.32
C LYS A 412 -10.89 -17.15 9.65
N ALA A 413 -10.56 -15.91 10.02
CA ALA A 413 -9.95 -15.61 11.32
C ALA A 413 -10.94 -15.89 12.47
N ALA A 414 -12.21 -15.50 12.31
CA ALA A 414 -13.28 -15.79 13.24
C ALA A 414 -13.53 -17.30 13.38
N GLN A 415 -13.57 -18.02 12.27
CA GLN A 415 -13.68 -19.48 12.23
C GLN A 415 -12.58 -20.20 13.02
N GLN A 416 -11.31 -19.76 12.85
CA GLN A 416 -10.20 -20.33 13.62
C GLN A 416 -10.33 -20.05 15.12
N LYS A 417 -10.74 -18.83 15.51
CA LYS A 417 -11.01 -18.49 16.91
C LYS A 417 -12.15 -19.34 17.47
N CYS A 418 -13.22 -19.48 16.72
CA CYS A 418 -14.37 -20.32 17.08
C CYS A 418 -13.94 -21.79 17.31
N ARG A 419 -13.15 -22.36 16.39
CA ARG A 419 -12.58 -23.71 16.54
C ARG A 419 -11.79 -23.88 17.84
N LEU A 420 -10.98 -22.86 18.20
CA LEU A 420 -10.23 -22.88 19.47
C LEU A 420 -11.13 -22.80 20.68
N GLN A 421 -12.22 -22.04 20.59
CA GLN A 421 -13.21 -21.87 21.66
C GLN A 421 -14.09 -23.11 21.86
N LEU A 422 -14.24 -23.95 20.86
CA LEU A 422 -14.93 -25.24 21.01
C LEU A 422 -14.16 -26.25 21.87
N LYS A 423 -12.84 -26.10 22.06
CA LYS A 423 -12.07 -27.02 22.91
C LYS A 423 -12.53 -27.06 24.36
N PRO A 424 -12.70 -25.94 25.09
CA PRO A 424 -13.30 -25.95 26.43
C PRO A 424 -14.68 -26.61 26.49
N LEU A 425 -15.51 -26.46 25.45
CA LEU A 425 -16.80 -27.13 25.37
C LEU A 425 -16.64 -28.65 25.19
N ALA A 426 -15.71 -29.09 24.33
CA ALA A 426 -15.40 -30.52 24.19
C ALA A 426 -14.90 -31.13 25.51
N ASP A 427 -14.00 -30.41 26.23
CA ASP A 427 -13.50 -30.85 27.54
C ASP A 427 -14.64 -30.93 28.59
N ALA A 428 -15.58 -29.99 28.57
CA ALA A 428 -16.75 -29.98 29.45
C ALA A 428 -17.68 -31.17 29.17
N LEU A 429 -17.93 -31.49 27.91
CA LEU A 429 -18.70 -32.67 27.51
C LEU A 429 -18.03 -33.97 27.94
N GLU A 430 -16.73 -34.09 27.78
CA GLU A 430 -15.96 -35.23 28.19
C GLU A 430 -15.97 -35.40 29.72
N LYS A 431 -15.85 -34.31 30.47
CA LYS A 431 -15.92 -34.31 31.94
C LYS A 431 -17.31 -34.71 32.40
N TYR A 432 -18.37 -34.17 31.81
CA TYR A 432 -19.73 -34.58 32.11
C TYR A 432 -19.92 -36.08 31.88
N ALA A 433 -19.49 -36.61 30.73
CA ALA A 433 -19.61 -38.01 30.40
C ALA A 433 -18.83 -38.91 31.38
N ALA A 434 -17.67 -38.45 31.87
CA ALA A 434 -16.89 -39.18 32.87
C ALA A 434 -17.63 -39.34 34.22
N GLU A 435 -18.44 -38.36 34.59
CA GLU A 435 -19.23 -38.35 35.84
C GLU A 435 -20.59 -39.04 35.67
N HIS A 436 -21.04 -39.37 34.43
CA HIS A 436 -22.34 -39.91 34.10
C HIS A 436 -22.29 -41.23 33.31
N ASP A 437 -21.45 -42.17 33.74
CA ASP A 437 -21.31 -43.51 33.14
C ASP A 437 -21.00 -43.49 31.62
N GLY A 438 -20.29 -42.51 31.15
CA GLY A 438 -19.92 -42.33 29.75
C GLY A 438 -21.04 -41.74 28.88
N ARG A 439 -22.09 -41.21 29.45
CA ARG A 439 -23.22 -40.60 28.74
C ARG A 439 -23.03 -39.09 28.64
N PHE A 440 -23.22 -38.55 27.46
CA PHE A 440 -23.32 -37.12 27.25
C PHE A 440 -24.75 -36.63 27.67
N PRO A 441 -24.99 -35.30 27.83
CA PRO A 441 -26.32 -34.80 28.12
C PRO A 441 -27.38 -35.38 27.19
N ALA A 442 -28.52 -35.78 27.74
CA ALA A 442 -29.54 -36.54 26.99
C ALA A 442 -30.37 -35.64 26.07
N GLU A 443 -30.64 -34.42 26.52
CA GLU A 443 -31.44 -33.44 25.81
C GLU A 443 -30.69 -32.85 24.61
N GLU A 444 -31.45 -32.47 23.57
CA GLU A 444 -30.89 -31.86 22.36
C GLU A 444 -30.91 -30.32 22.41
N GLY A 445 -30.13 -29.66 21.54
CA GLY A 445 -30.12 -28.21 21.41
C GLY A 445 -29.72 -27.49 22.69
N ILE A 446 -30.42 -26.40 23.00
CA ILE A 446 -30.11 -25.53 24.14
C ILE A 446 -30.25 -26.25 25.49
N ALA A 447 -31.19 -27.17 25.64
CA ALA A 447 -31.40 -27.90 26.88
C ALA A 447 -30.18 -28.74 27.27
N GLY A 448 -29.57 -29.40 26.31
CA GLY A 448 -28.34 -30.19 26.55
C GLY A 448 -27.14 -29.32 26.93
N LEU A 449 -26.98 -28.15 26.32
CA LEU A 449 -25.91 -27.19 26.67
C LEU A 449 -26.20 -26.54 28.05
N LYS A 450 -27.44 -26.28 28.37
CA LYS A 450 -27.87 -25.76 29.69
C LYS A 450 -27.50 -26.71 30.82
N THR A 451 -27.58 -28.04 30.59
CA THR A 451 -27.15 -29.05 31.54
C THR A 451 -25.66 -28.89 31.93
N LEU A 452 -24.78 -28.50 30.98
CA LEU A 452 -23.38 -28.24 31.26
C LEU A 452 -23.17 -26.95 32.07
N LEU A 453 -23.98 -25.93 31.82
CA LEU A 453 -23.95 -24.67 32.58
C LEU A 453 -24.44 -24.92 34.03
N GLU A 454 -25.52 -25.66 34.23
CA GLU A 454 -26.06 -26.03 35.55
C GLU A 454 -25.10 -26.89 36.36
N ALA A 455 -24.31 -27.75 35.68
CA ALA A 455 -23.26 -28.52 36.29
C ALA A 455 -21.97 -27.69 36.57
N GLY A 456 -21.94 -26.42 36.20
CA GLY A 456 -20.75 -25.54 36.39
C GLY A 456 -19.54 -25.95 35.58
N LEU A 457 -19.71 -26.73 34.52
CA LEU A 457 -18.61 -27.25 33.70
C LEU A 457 -18.13 -26.26 32.63
N ILE A 458 -18.97 -25.30 32.28
CA ILE A 458 -18.68 -24.27 31.25
C ILE A 458 -19.38 -22.96 31.64
N ALA A 459 -18.81 -21.83 31.21
CA ALA A 459 -19.43 -20.51 31.39
C ALA A 459 -20.28 -20.12 30.15
N PRO A 460 -21.32 -19.28 30.31
CA PRO A 460 -22.12 -18.84 29.17
C PRO A 460 -21.33 -18.21 28.03
N SER A 461 -20.26 -17.46 28.35
CA SER A 461 -19.39 -16.84 27.35
C SER A 461 -18.66 -17.82 26.43
N ALA A 462 -18.51 -19.09 26.83
CA ALA A 462 -17.90 -20.11 25.99
C ALA A 462 -18.90 -20.70 24.95
N LEU A 463 -20.17 -20.33 25.03
CA LEU A 463 -21.21 -20.74 24.09
C LEU A 463 -21.49 -19.71 23.00
N ILE A 464 -20.63 -18.68 22.88
CA ILE A 464 -20.72 -17.63 21.85
C ILE A 464 -19.57 -17.79 20.85
N CYS A 465 -19.88 -17.78 19.56
CA CYS A 465 -18.87 -17.77 18.52
C CYS A 465 -18.22 -16.36 18.41
N PRO A 466 -16.88 -16.27 18.40
CA PRO A 466 -16.20 -14.97 18.26
C PRO A 466 -16.43 -14.26 16.90
N GLY A 467 -17.07 -14.93 15.96
CA GLY A 467 -17.42 -14.39 14.64
C GLY A 467 -18.84 -13.87 14.53
N THR A 468 -19.64 -13.96 15.60
CA THR A 468 -21.02 -13.45 15.64
C THR A 468 -21.12 -12.23 16.55
N GLU A 469 -22.21 -11.47 16.41
CA GLU A 469 -22.57 -10.35 17.30
C GLU A 469 -23.39 -10.82 18.50
N ASP A 470 -23.49 -12.13 18.73
CA ASP A 470 -24.26 -12.69 19.83
C ASP A 470 -23.69 -12.28 21.18
N GLU A 471 -24.54 -11.98 22.15
CA GLU A 471 -24.15 -11.65 23.52
C GLU A 471 -24.35 -12.84 24.45
N ALA A 472 -23.34 -13.11 25.30
CA ALA A 472 -23.42 -14.17 26.27
C ALA A 472 -24.51 -13.90 27.30
N ALA A 473 -25.23 -14.95 27.72
CA ALA A 473 -26.17 -14.85 28.83
C ALA A 473 -25.46 -14.39 30.12
N ALA A 474 -26.13 -13.60 30.93
CA ALA A 474 -25.59 -13.11 32.20
C ALA A 474 -25.39 -14.26 33.23
N ASP A 475 -26.26 -15.25 33.19
CA ASP A 475 -26.25 -16.43 34.05
C ASP A 475 -26.94 -17.62 33.36
N THR A 476 -27.00 -18.76 34.07
CA THR A 476 -27.64 -19.99 33.58
C THR A 476 -29.16 -19.87 33.44
N GLU A 477 -29.81 -19.01 34.25
CA GLU A 477 -31.29 -18.86 34.22
C GLU A 477 -31.72 -18.07 32.97
N SER A 478 -30.94 -17.05 32.60
CA SER A 478 -31.16 -16.20 31.41
C SER A 478 -30.69 -16.83 30.10
N PHE A 479 -30.07 -18.03 30.15
CA PHE A 479 -29.55 -18.69 28.96
C PHE A 479 -30.70 -19.18 28.06
N THR A 480 -30.74 -18.64 26.86
CA THR A 480 -31.73 -18.93 25.82
C THR A 480 -31.02 -19.21 24.49
N PHE A 481 -31.78 -19.45 23.47
CA PHE A 481 -31.34 -19.60 22.10
C PHE A 481 -30.57 -18.37 21.57
N ASP A 482 -31.05 -17.16 21.88
CA ASP A 482 -30.41 -15.91 21.43
C ASP A 482 -29.00 -15.67 22.04
N ASN A 483 -28.62 -16.47 23.02
CA ASN A 483 -27.36 -16.38 23.72
C ASN A 483 -26.47 -17.61 23.45
N CYS A 484 -26.66 -18.28 22.32
CA CYS A 484 -25.90 -19.48 21.96
C CYS A 484 -25.61 -19.57 20.45
N SER A 485 -24.33 -19.70 20.10
CA SER A 485 -23.89 -19.82 18.73
C SER A 485 -23.64 -21.28 18.29
N TYR A 486 -24.12 -22.28 19.07
CA TYR A 486 -23.85 -23.69 18.82
C TYR A 486 -25.12 -24.55 18.91
N VAL A 487 -25.14 -25.63 18.13
CA VAL A 487 -26.22 -26.64 18.13
C VAL A 487 -25.65 -27.95 18.71
N TYR A 488 -26.34 -28.50 19.72
CA TYR A 488 -25.95 -29.74 20.38
C TYR A 488 -26.85 -30.91 19.99
N PHE A 489 -26.19 -32.05 19.65
CA PHE A 489 -26.85 -33.33 19.34
C PHE A 489 -26.81 -34.24 20.59
N GLY A 490 -27.90 -34.34 21.28
CA GLY A 490 -28.00 -35.10 22.52
C GLY A 490 -28.14 -36.62 22.36
N GLY A 491 -28.09 -37.33 23.50
CA GLY A 491 -28.45 -38.76 23.58
C GLY A 491 -27.35 -39.74 23.12
N PHE A 492 -26.12 -39.31 22.95
CA PHE A 492 -24.96 -40.15 22.66
C PHE A 492 -24.16 -40.52 23.92
N ASN A 493 -23.27 -41.47 23.78
CA ASN A 493 -22.35 -41.88 24.83
C ASN A 493 -20.97 -42.21 24.25
N ARG A 494 -19.94 -42.38 25.07
CA ARG A 494 -18.56 -42.70 24.64
C ARG A 494 -18.42 -43.99 23.84
N LYS A 495 -19.43 -44.89 23.83
CA LYS A 495 -19.44 -46.10 23.02
C LYS A 495 -20.12 -45.91 21.67
N SER A 496 -20.75 -44.76 21.42
CA SER A 496 -21.31 -44.40 20.14
C SER A 496 -20.19 -44.25 19.11
N ASN A 497 -20.53 -44.27 17.82
CA ASN A 497 -19.55 -44.06 16.77
C ASN A 497 -18.76 -42.76 17.03
N PRO A 498 -17.41 -42.84 17.10
CA PRO A 498 -16.58 -41.70 17.49
C PRO A 498 -16.68 -40.49 16.52
N LYS A 499 -17.17 -40.72 15.31
CA LYS A 499 -17.30 -39.67 14.28
C LYS A 499 -18.71 -39.08 14.17
N LEU A 500 -19.62 -39.39 15.10
CA LEU A 500 -20.91 -38.68 15.20
C LEU A 500 -20.70 -37.26 15.75
N PRO A 501 -21.46 -36.24 15.28
CA PRO A 501 -21.39 -34.90 15.80
C PRO A 501 -22.03 -34.81 17.19
N LEU A 502 -21.37 -34.14 18.13
CA LEU A 502 -21.95 -33.72 19.43
C LEU A 502 -22.38 -32.26 19.39
N VAL A 503 -21.53 -31.40 18.81
CA VAL A 503 -21.83 -29.97 18.67
C VAL A 503 -21.44 -29.53 17.29
N ILE A 504 -22.21 -28.67 16.67
CA ILE A 504 -21.84 -27.95 15.45
C ILE A 504 -21.99 -26.45 15.68
N ASP A 505 -21.21 -25.64 14.97
CA ASP A 505 -21.52 -24.22 14.81
C ASP A 505 -22.91 -24.07 14.22
N TRP A 506 -23.56 -22.98 14.55
CA TRP A 506 -24.71 -22.56 13.77
C TRP A 506 -24.33 -22.49 12.30
N PRO A 507 -25.17 -23.06 11.40
CA PRO A 507 -24.85 -23.10 9.97
C PRO A 507 -24.56 -21.74 9.32
N PHE A 508 -24.94 -20.64 9.95
CA PHE A 508 -24.74 -19.28 9.43
C PHE A 508 -23.58 -18.50 10.10
N ASN A 509 -22.90 -19.09 11.08
CA ASN A 509 -21.83 -18.38 11.79
C ASN A 509 -20.63 -18.08 10.89
N HIS A 510 -20.40 -18.90 9.86
CA HIS A 510 -19.31 -18.79 8.90
C HIS A 510 -19.81 -19.10 7.49
N ALA A 511 -19.33 -18.34 6.50
CA ALA A 511 -19.85 -18.42 5.12
C ALA A 511 -19.63 -19.78 4.45
N ASP A 512 -18.43 -20.34 4.60
CA ASP A 512 -17.99 -21.53 3.83
C ASP A 512 -17.50 -22.67 4.72
N ALA A 513 -17.87 -22.66 6.03
CA ALA A 513 -17.42 -23.70 6.92
C ALA A 513 -18.30 -23.87 8.16
N VAL A 514 -18.19 -25.03 8.78
CA VAL A 514 -18.81 -25.37 10.07
C VAL A 514 -17.76 -26.07 10.93
N ASN A 515 -17.57 -25.59 12.17
CA ASN A 515 -16.79 -26.33 13.14
C ASN A 515 -17.67 -27.36 13.87
N VAL A 516 -17.11 -28.53 14.14
CA VAL A 516 -17.83 -29.62 14.77
C VAL A 516 -17.02 -30.25 15.89
N ILE A 517 -17.66 -30.54 17.01
CA ILE A 517 -17.13 -31.45 18.07
C ILE A 517 -17.71 -32.84 17.78
N LEU A 518 -16.86 -33.83 17.66
CA LEU A 518 -17.23 -35.21 17.46
C LEU A 518 -17.28 -35.97 18.80
N VAL A 519 -17.92 -37.15 18.80
CA VAL A 519 -18.05 -38.01 19.99
C VAL A 519 -16.69 -38.40 20.57
N ASP A 520 -15.64 -38.49 19.74
CA ASP A 520 -14.26 -38.74 20.22
C ASP A 520 -13.57 -37.52 20.86
N GLY A 521 -14.29 -36.41 21.02
CA GLY A 521 -13.77 -35.16 21.57
C GLY A 521 -12.92 -34.34 20.58
N SER A 522 -12.71 -34.80 19.36
CA SER A 522 -12.01 -34.04 18.33
C SER A 522 -12.84 -32.87 17.83
N VAL A 523 -12.14 -31.72 17.60
CA VAL A 523 -12.74 -30.54 16.99
C VAL A 523 -12.23 -30.43 15.56
N GLU A 524 -13.13 -30.50 14.60
CA GLU A 524 -12.82 -30.43 13.17
C GLU A 524 -13.53 -29.24 12.51
N THR A 525 -12.94 -28.72 11.45
CA THR A 525 -13.57 -27.74 10.56
C THR A 525 -13.98 -28.46 9.28
N LEU A 526 -15.25 -28.30 8.92
CA LEU A 526 -15.82 -28.82 7.67
C LEU A 526 -15.86 -27.67 6.67
N GLU A 527 -15.21 -27.82 5.53
CA GLU A 527 -15.35 -26.90 4.41
C GLU A 527 -16.66 -27.22 3.69
N LEU A 528 -17.67 -26.40 3.90
CA LEU A 528 -19.02 -26.61 3.41
C LEU A 528 -19.59 -25.27 2.94
N GLU A 529 -19.68 -25.09 1.63
CA GLU A 529 -20.28 -23.89 1.04
C GLU A 529 -21.78 -23.80 1.40
N ASN A 530 -22.19 -22.63 1.86
CA ASN A 530 -23.58 -22.32 2.25
C ASN A 530 -24.20 -23.40 3.14
N PRO A 531 -23.76 -23.55 4.38
CA PRO A 531 -24.32 -24.51 5.33
C PRO A 531 -25.69 -23.99 5.85
N GLU A 532 -26.73 -24.18 5.07
CA GLU A 532 -28.06 -23.57 5.32
C GLU A 532 -28.77 -24.11 6.55
N ASN A 533 -28.52 -25.37 6.94
CA ASN A 533 -29.21 -26.02 8.07
C ASN A 533 -28.44 -27.26 8.58
N CYS A 534 -28.86 -27.79 9.72
CA CYS A 534 -28.23 -28.96 10.35
C CYS A 534 -28.30 -30.21 9.50
N ARG A 535 -29.37 -30.41 8.74
CA ARG A 535 -29.55 -31.56 7.81
C ARG A 535 -28.44 -31.57 6.74
N ARG A 536 -28.10 -30.41 6.21
CA ARG A 536 -27.02 -30.29 5.22
C ARG A 536 -25.67 -30.63 5.81
N VAL A 537 -25.38 -30.17 7.03
CA VAL A 537 -24.16 -30.53 7.77
C VAL A 537 -24.09 -32.04 8.02
N VAL A 538 -25.17 -32.66 8.49
CA VAL A 538 -25.24 -34.11 8.72
C VAL A 538 -25.06 -34.90 7.42
N SER A 539 -25.64 -34.45 6.32
CA SER A 539 -25.47 -35.07 5.01
C SER A 539 -24.01 -35.04 4.53
N TYR A 540 -23.32 -33.90 4.76
CA TYR A 540 -21.90 -33.76 4.46
C TYR A 540 -21.04 -34.70 5.34
N LEU A 541 -21.31 -34.74 6.66
CA LEU A 541 -20.64 -35.64 7.58
C LEU A 541 -20.85 -37.13 7.22
N HIS A 542 -22.06 -37.50 6.78
CA HIS A 542 -22.32 -38.83 6.29
C HIS A 542 -21.47 -39.19 5.04
N THR A 543 -21.36 -38.27 4.10
CA THR A 543 -20.51 -38.43 2.91
C THR A 543 -19.04 -38.63 3.30
N ARG A 544 -18.58 -37.88 4.32
CA ARG A 544 -17.18 -37.91 4.79
C ARG A 544 -16.84 -39.15 5.63
N TYR A 545 -17.75 -39.58 6.52
CA TYR A 545 -17.47 -40.62 7.53
C TYR A 545 -18.22 -41.93 7.28
N HIS A 546 -19.05 -42.01 6.25
CA HIS A 546 -19.77 -43.23 5.83
C HIS A 546 -20.58 -43.86 6.97
N TYR A 547 -21.44 -43.06 7.65
CA TYR A 547 -22.31 -43.58 8.71
C TYR A 547 -23.14 -44.76 8.23
N THR A 548 -23.46 -45.69 9.13
CA THR A 548 -24.43 -46.75 8.83
C THR A 548 -25.80 -46.18 8.57
N GLU A 549 -26.64 -46.87 7.81
CA GLU A 549 -28.00 -46.41 7.49
C GLU A 549 -28.85 -46.07 8.74
N PRO A 550 -28.80 -46.86 9.85
CA PRO A 550 -29.50 -46.49 11.09
C PRO A 550 -28.96 -45.21 11.74
N GLU A 551 -27.61 -45.05 11.78
CA GLU A 551 -26.98 -43.85 12.36
C GLU A 551 -27.35 -42.59 11.56
N PHE A 552 -27.26 -42.69 10.24
CA PHE A 552 -27.60 -41.57 9.36
C PHE A 552 -29.08 -41.16 9.50
N LYS A 553 -29.98 -42.13 9.49
CA LYS A 553 -31.38 -41.88 9.68
C LYS A 553 -31.68 -41.24 11.04
N GLN A 554 -31.05 -41.71 12.10
CA GLN A 554 -31.18 -41.12 13.45
C GLN A 554 -30.67 -39.67 13.48
N LEU A 555 -29.47 -39.41 12.90
CA LEU A 555 -28.90 -38.06 12.82
C LEU A 555 -29.79 -37.12 12.01
N MET A 556 -30.31 -37.57 10.87
CA MET A 556 -31.20 -36.75 10.03
C MET A 556 -32.52 -36.42 10.75
N GLN A 557 -33.03 -37.32 11.57
CA GLN A 557 -34.22 -37.04 12.40
C GLN A 557 -33.91 -35.98 13.48
N LYS A 558 -32.75 -36.08 14.15
CA LYS A 558 -32.28 -35.10 15.11
C LYS A 558 -32.05 -33.75 14.46
N ALA A 559 -31.36 -33.71 13.33
CA ALA A 559 -31.07 -32.51 12.57
C ALA A 559 -32.39 -31.80 12.14
N ALA A 560 -33.37 -32.56 11.64
CA ALA A 560 -34.65 -32.02 11.25
C ALA A 560 -35.45 -31.41 12.44
N ALA A 561 -35.37 -32.04 13.62
CA ALA A 561 -35.99 -31.50 14.83
C ALA A 561 -35.30 -30.22 15.32
N LEU A 562 -33.96 -30.17 15.23
CA LEU A 562 -33.14 -29.00 15.54
C LEU A 562 -33.41 -27.86 14.53
N ASP A 563 -33.45 -28.17 13.22
CA ASP A 563 -33.80 -27.18 12.19
C ASP A 563 -35.16 -26.56 12.44
N GLN A 564 -36.18 -27.40 12.83
CA GLN A 564 -37.50 -26.92 13.15
C GLN A 564 -37.51 -26.08 14.44
N GLN A 565 -36.75 -26.49 15.47
CA GLN A 565 -36.63 -25.73 16.73
C GLN A 565 -36.04 -24.34 16.52
N PHE A 566 -35.17 -24.22 15.54
CA PHE A 566 -34.42 -23.01 15.26
C PHE A 566 -34.89 -22.27 14.00
N GLU A 567 -36.04 -22.64 13.46
CA GLU A 567 -36.66 -22.04 12.26
C GLU A 567 -35.72 -22.04 11.04
N LEU A 568 -34.85 -23.06 10.91
CA LEU A 568 -33.97 -23.24 9.77
C LEU A 568 -34.69 -24.05 8.67
N ASP A 569 -35.06 -23.43 7.58
CA ASP A 569 -35.78 -24.05 6.45
C ASP A 569 -34.91 -24.98 5.59
#